data_fddd4f59c832078f65143f5880094f93
#
_entry.id   fddd4f59c832078f65143f5880094f93
#
_cell.length_a   1.000
_cell.length_b   1.000
_cell.length_c   1.000
_cell.angle_alpha   90.00
_cell.angle_beta   90.00
_cell.angle_gamma   90.00
#
_symmetry.space_group_name_H-M   'P 1'
#
loop_
_entity.id
_entity.type
_entity.pdbx_description
1 polymer ?
#
loop_
_entity_poly.entity_id
_entity_poly.type
_entity_poly.pdbx_seq_one_letter_code
_entity_poly.pdbx_strand_id
1 'polypeptide(L)'
;MRHQSLRRFGFATALLLTLSACSRGPEPDTRRLVLVTQAQPSGTASQVFAGEVRAREEVNLSFRVAGKIATRYVDAGARVQAGQILARLDDSDLALQSQAADASVQALRADRDLAAAELARYRELVGKQLVSQSLFDSKKAQAQAAQSRYQQAVAQSRVNTNQTSYAVIRAPVSGVISQRLAEAGQVVSAGQPVFTFAADGARDVAITVAEQHLPNLRAGQPVKVELWTQEGTVYDGKIREIGASADALTRTYAVRVTFDDAAAVTQLGQSARVYMAESGNQGLSVPLSALTESNGKPAVWVIGRDGRLQKRGVVVRRYGARSAEITAGLAQNEWIVQAGVHLLRDGESVRAVDADNRPVAVAGTAKAAQ
;
A
#
# COMPACT_ATOMS: atom_id res chain seq x y z
N MET A 1 12.39 -66.06 101.23
CA MET A 1 12.85 -65.15 102.27
C MET A 1 13.55 -63.97 101.66
N ARG A 2 12.98 -62.85 101.81
CA ARG A 2 13.51 -61.50 101.94
C ARG A 2 14.54 -60.94 100.87
N HIS A 3 14.16 -59.79 100.38
CA HIS A 3 14.95 -58.68 99.77
C HIS A 3 15.06 -58.68 98.27
N GLN A 4 14.04 -58.10 97.65
CA GLN A 4 14.20 -57.32 96.41
C GLN A 4 13.01 -56.33 96.26
N SER A 5 13.10 -55.22 96.91
CA SER A 5 12.22 -54.07 96.68
C SER A 5 13.00 -52.83 97.02
N LEU A 6 13.74 -52.27 96.04
CA LEU A 6 14.26 -50.88 96.13
C LEU A 6 15.06 -50.44 94.88
N ARG A 7 14.56 -50.73 93.66
CA ARG A 7 15.23 -50.14 92.41
C ARG A 7 14.31 -49.78 91.29
N ARG A 8 13.07 -49.38 91.57
CA ARG A 8 12.10 -49.07 90.54
C ARG A 8 11.55 -47.66 90.60
N PHE A 9 12.08 -46.69 91.31
CA PHE A 9 11.56 -45.32 91.40
C PHE A 9 12.45 -44.22 90.80
N GLY A 10 13.60 -44.55 90.22
CA GLY A 10 14.55 -43.55 89.69
C GLY A 10 14.48 -43.32 88.20
N PHE A 11 13.67 -44.08 87.42
CA PHE A 11 13.64 -43.95 85.92
C PHE A 11 12.41 -43.26 85.33
N ALA A 12 11.40 -42.96 86.12
CA ALA A 12 10.15 -42.36 85.64
C ALA A 12 10.19 -40.83 85.60
N THR A 13 11.11 -40.16 86.25
CA THR A 13 11.19 -38.70 86.38
C THR A 13 12.08 -38.02 85.30
N ALA A 14 12.98 -38.79 84.62
CA ALA A 14 13.89 -38.28 83.61
C ALA A 14 13.24 -38.27 82.15
N LEU A 15 12.08 -38.93 81.94
CA LEU A 15 11.44 -39.07 80.63
C LEU A 15 10.38 -38.02 80.38
N LEU A 16 10.04 -37.13 81.30
CA LEU A 16 9.03 -36.11 81.16
C LEU A 16 9.55 -34.69 80.77
N LEU A 17 10.87 -34.48 80.70
CA LEU A 17 11.45 -33.14 80.34
C LEU A 17 11.96 -33.04 78.92
N THR A 18 11.80 -34.05 78.05
CA THR A 18 12.27 -33.99 76.63
C THR A 18 11.15 -33.77 75.56
N LEU A 19 9.89 -33.55 75.97
CA LEU A 19 8.78 -33.34 75.03
C LEU A 19 8.37 -31.89 74.87
N SER A 20 9.14 -30.88 75.25
CA SER A 20 8.81 -29.47 75.09
C SER A 20 9.52 -28.76 73.91
N ALA A 21 10.21 -29.48 73.03
CA ALA A 21 10.79 -28.96 71.82
C ALA A 21 9.82 -29.23 70.63
N CYS A 22 8.54 -28.84 70.75
CA CYS A 22 7.65 -28.71 69.58
C CYS A 22 8.18 -27.53 68.74
N SER A 23 8.87 -27.89 67.67
CA SER A 23 9.18 -27.00 66.57
C SER A 23 7.94 -26.17 66.20
N ARG A 24 8.01 -24.85 66.35
CA ARG A 24 7.15 -23.96 65.57
C ARG A 24 7.42 -24.30 64.11
N GLY A 25 6.50 -25.07 63.48
CA GLY A 25 6.44 -25.19 62.06
C GLY A 25 6.27 -23.78 61.47
N PRO A 26 6.74 -23.55 60.27
CA PRO A 26 6.55 -22.26 59.65
C PRO A 26 5.06 -21.92 59.67
N GLU A 27 4.69 -20.76 60.20
CA GLU A 27 3.32 -20.29 60.19
C GLU A 27 2.81 -20.39 58.76
N PRO A 28 1.62 -21.01 58.51
CA PRO A 28 1.10 -21.12 57.20
C PRO A 28 0.94 -19.71 56.60
N ASP A 29 1.60 -19.48 55.49
CA ASP A 29 1.51 -18.19 54.78
C ASP A 29 0.05 -17.96 54.37
N THR A 30 -0.67 -17.19 55.16
CA THR A 30 -2.11 -16.88 54.97
C THR A 30 -2.37 -15.85 53.85
N ARG A 31 -1.33 -15.36 53.19
CA ARG A 31 -1.45 -14.39 52.09
C ARG A 31 -2.17 -15.06 50.93
N ARG A 32 -3.13 -14.30 50.37
CA ARG A 32 -3.89 -14.74 49.20
C ARG A 32 -2.96 -14.96 48.01
N LEU A 33 -3.12 -16.08 47.32
CA LEU A 33 -2.47 -16.34 46.05
C LEU A 33 -3.14 -15.52 44.94
N VAL A 34 -2.35 -14.79 44.15
CA VAL A 34 -2.79 -14.03 43.02
C VAL A 34 -1.97 -14.37 41.78
N LEU A 35 -2.64 -14.65 40.69
CA LEU A 35 -2.01 -14.86 39.40
C LEU A 35 -1.54 -13.51 38.84
N VAL A 36 -0.25 -13.41 38.51
CA VAL A 36 0.34 -12.17 38.03
C VAL A 36 0.96 -12.34 36.64
N THR A 37 1.03 -11.24 35.94
CA THR A 37 1.71 -11.13 34.63
C THR A 37 2.44 -9.80 34.57
N GLN A 38 3.42 -9.69 33.68
CA GLN A 38 4.05 -8.42 33.36
C GLN A 38 3.34 -7.75 32.20
N ALA A 39 3.21 -6.43 32.27
CA ALA A 39 2.78 -5.64 31.14
C ALA A 39 3.85 -5.72 30.05
N GLN A 40 3.46 -6.25 28.91
CA GLN A 40 4.36 -6.39 27.76
C GLN A 40 4.18 -5.22 26.80
N PRO A 41 5.23 -4.78 26.08
CA PRO A 41 5.04 -3.83 25.01
C PRO A 41 3.93 -4.36 24.09
N SER A 42 2.94 -3.54 23.82
CA SER A 42 1.98 -3.85 22.77
C SER A 42 2.80 -3.95 21.48
N GLY A 43 2.78 -5.11 20.83
CA GLY A 43 3.40 -5.25 19.52
C GLY A 43 2.89 -4.11 18.63
N THR A 44 3.72 -3.62 17.71
CA THR A 44 3.31 -2.57 16.75
C THR A 44 1.99 -2.98 16.13
N ALA A 45 0.92 -2.30 16.55
CA ALA A 45 -0.37 -2.49 15.91
C ALA A 45 -0.19 -2.12 14.45
N SER A 46 -0.28 -3.10 13.57
CA SER A 46 -0.22 -2.88 12.14
C SER A 46 -1.64 -2.76 11.62
N GLN A 47 -1.94 -1.65 10.97
CA GLN A 47 -3.15 -1.54 10.17
C GLN A 47 -2.93 -2.33 8.88
N VAL A 48 -3.92 -3.15 8.52
CA VAL A 48 -3.86 -3.99 7.32
C VAL A 48 -4.82 -3.45 6.29
N PHE A 49 -4.29 -3.16 5.10
CA PHE A 49 -5.08 -2.71 3.95
C PHE A 49 -5.01 -3.76 2.85
N ALA A 50 -6.17 -4.12 2.32
CA ALA A 50 -6.24 -4.95 1.12
C ALA A 50 -5.90 -4.10 -0.11
N GLY A 51 -5.17 -4.68 -1.04
CA GLY A 51 -4.74 -4.05 -2.27
C GLY A 51 -4.60 -5.01 -3.42
N GLU A 52 -4.31 -4.45 -4.58
CA GLU A 52 -4.14 -5.17 -5.84
C GLU A 52 -2.83 -4.75 -6.50
N VAL A 53 -2.09 -5.71 -7.03
CA VAL A 53 -0.87 -5.46 -7.79
C VAL A 53 -1.23 -4.87 -9.16
N ARG A 54 -0.74 -3.67 -9.44
CA ARG A 54 -0.93 -2.97 -10.72
C ARG A 54 0.41 -2.58 -11.33
N ALA A 55 0.43 -2.43 -12.64
CA ALA A 55 1.57 -1.81 -13.29
C ALA A 55 1.71 -0.36 -12.82
N ARG A 56 2.96 0.11 -12.72
CA ARG A 56 3.20 1.52 -12.41
C ARG A 56 2.66 2.43 -13.48
N GLU A 57 2.84 2.04 -14.75
CA GLU A 57 2.34 2.74 -15.93
C GLU A 57 1.25 1.90 -16.58
N GLU A 58 0.01 2.39 -16.47
CA GLU A 58 -1.17 1.80 -17.08
C GLU A 58 -1.90 2.89 -17.85
N VAL A 59 -2.16 2.63 -19.13
CA VAL A 59 -2.80 3.61 -20.03
C VAL A 59 -3.90 2.96 -20.84
N ASN A 60 -4.94 3.74 -21.13
CA ASN A 60 -5.99 3.36 -22.07
C ASN A 60 -5.56 3.72 -23.49
N LEU A 61 -5.47 2.72 -24.36
CA LEU A 61 -5.17 2.89 -25.76
C LEU A 61 -6.47 3.05 -26.53
N SER A 62 -6.53 4.08 -27.37
CA SER A 62 -7.67 4.44 -28.19
C SER A 62 -7.24 4.86 -29.59
N PHE A 63 -8.16 4.79 -30.55
CA PHE A 63 -7.95 5.40 -31.85
C PHE A 63 -8.09 6.93 -31.75
N ARG A 64 -7.32 7.65 -32.55
CA ARG A 64 -7.39 9.13 -32.64
C ARG A 64 -8.39 9.61 -33.65
N VAL A 65 -8.97 8.70 -34.43
CA VAL A 65 -10.04 8.92 -35.41
C VAL A 65 -11.18 7.96 -35.16
N ALA A 66 -12.40 8.33 -35.55
CA ALA A 66 -13.56 7.46 -35.46
C ALA A 66 -13.57 6.48 -36.64
N GLY A 67 -14.13 5.29 -36.43
CA GLY A 67 -14.28 4.30 -37.49
C GLY A 67 -14.70 2.92 -36.95
N LYS A 68 -14.92 1.99 -37.85
CA LYS A 68 -15.21 0.57 -37.52
C LYS A 68 -13.91 -0.20 -37.32
N ILE A 69 -13.79 -0.96 -36.26
CA ILE A 69 -12.66 -1.84 -36.06
C ILE A 69 -12.69 -2.98 -37.07
N ALA A 70 -11.77 -2.94 -38.04
CA ALA A 70 -11.67 -3.98 -39.07
C ALA A 70 -11.01 -5.25 -38.51
N THR A 71 -9.90 -5.08 -37.83
CA THR A 71 -9.11 -6.21 -37.34
C THR A 71 -8.50 -5.92 -35.98
N ARG A 72 -8.54 -6.92 -35.11
CA ARG A 72 -7.87 -6.95 -33.81
C ARG A 72 -6.84 -8.09 -33.82
N TYR A 73 -5.63 -7.79 -33.40
CA TYR A 73 -4.48 -8.72 -33.47
C TYR A 73 -4.10 -9.33 -32.12
N VAL A 74 -4.66 -8.79 -31.01
CA VAL A 74 -4.29 -9.18 -29.66
C VAL A 74 -5.52 -9.31 -28.76
N ASP A 75 -5.43 -10.21 -27.76
CA ASP A 75 -6.44 -10.44 -26.73
C ASP A 75 -5.99 -9.89 -25.37
N ALA A 76 -6.91 -9.86 -24.39
CA ALA A 76 -6.57 -9.60 -23.01
C ALA A 76 -5.60 -10.67 -22.50
N GLY A 77 -4.58 -10.28 -21.74
CA GLY A 77 -3.48 -11.14 -21.29
C GLY A 77 -2.32 -11.28 -22.28
N ALA A 78 -2.47 -10.81 -23.52
CA ALA A 78 -1.41 -10.92 -24.54
C ALA A 78 -0.23 -10.02 -24.18
N ARG A 79 0.99 -10.58 -24.27
CA ARG A 79 2.24 -9.82 -24.19
C ARG A 79 2.59 -9.25 -25.56
N VAL A 80 2.93 -7.97 -25.58
CA VAL A 80 3.20 -7.23 -26.82
C VAL A 80 4.52 -6.48 -26.75
N GLN A 81 5.13 -6.25 -27.91
CA GLN A 81 6.37 -5.49 -28.04
C GLN A 81 6.10 -4.04 -28.46
N ALA A 82 7.04 -3.15 -28.17
CA ALA A 82 7.00 -1.75 -28.61
C ALA A 82 6.77 -1.68 -30.13
N GLY A 83 5.81 -0.82 -30.58
CA GLY A 83 5.46 -0.62 -31.97
C GLY A 83 4.56 -1.71 -32.59
N GLN A 84 4.30 -2.81 -31.90
CA GLN A 84 3.42 -3.87 -32.39
C GLN A 84 2.00 -3.35 -32.64
N ILE A 85 1.41 -3.73 -33.79
CA ILE A 85 0.02 -3.37 -34.11
C ILE A 85 -0.92 -4.22 -33.24
N LEU A 86 -1.86 -3.52 -32.58
CA LEU A 86 -2.84 -4.15 -31.67
C LEU A 86 -4.22 -4.25 -32.34
N ALA A 87 -4.63 -3.20 -33.04
CA ALA A 87 -5.87 -3.16 -33.79
C ALA A 87 -5.79 -2.14 -34.95
N ARG A 88 -6.67 -2.30 -35.93
CA ARG A 88 -6.79 -1.44 -37.09
C ARG A 88 -8.28 -1.15 -37.37
N LEU A 89 -8.59 0.10 -37.68
CA LEU A 89 -9.87 0.48 -38.24
C LEU A 89 -9.94 0.11 -39.75
N ASP A 90 -11.15 0.10 -40.32
CA ASP A 90 -11.35 0.18 -41.75
C ASP A 90 -10.93 1.58 -42.20
N ASP A 91 -9.79 1.66 -42.84
CA ASP A 91 -9.14 2.90 -43.27
C ASP A 91 -9.28 3.17 -44.77
N SER A 92 -10.19 2.44 -45.47
CA SER A 92 -10.38 2.53 -46.91
C SER A 92 -10.68 3.96 -47.37
N ASP A 93 -11.63 4.65 -46.71
CA ASP A 93 -11.99 6.02 -47.05
C ASP A 93 -10.86 7.01 -46.74
N LEU A 94 -10.14 6.82 -45.62
CA LEU A 94 -8.99 7.64 -45.25
C LEU A 94 -7.82 7.46 -46.23
N ALA A 95 -7.62 6.26 -46.74
CA ALA A 95 -6.59 5.97 -47.74
C ALA A 95 -6.94 6.67 -49.07
N LEU A 96 -8.21 6.62 -49.53
CA LEU A 96 -8.66 7.32 -50.72
C LEU A 96 -8.52 8.83 -50.57
N GLN A 97 -8.86 9.42 -49.42
CA GLN A 97 -8.67 10.84 -49.13
C GLN A 97 -7.20 11.25 -49.18
N SER A 98 -6.30 10.42 -48.62
CA SER A 98 -4.86 10.65 -48.69
C SER A 98 -4.37 10.62 -50.14
N GLN A 99 -4.79 9.62 -50.93
CA GLN A 99 -4.43 9.51 -52.34
C GLN A 99 -4.91 10.70 -53.16
N ALA A 100 -6.13 11.19 -52.94
CA ALA A 100 -6.68 12.38 -53.64
C ALA A 100 -5.86 13.64 -53.27
N ALA A 101 -5.48 13.80 -52.01
CA ALA A 101 -4.62 14.90 -51.56
C ALA A 101 -3.22 14.85 -52.20
N ASP A 102 -2.64 13.66 -52.32
CA ASP A 102 -1.34 13.47 -52.98
C ASP A 102 -1.40 13.79 -54.48
N ALA A 103 -2.51 13.42 -55.18
CA ALA A 103 -2.73 13.80 -56.56
C ALA A 103 -2.82 15.33 -56.73
N SER A 104 -3.50 16.02 -55.77
CA SER A 104 -3.56 17.50 -55.75
C SER A 104 -2.16 18.12 -55.55
N VAL A 105 -1.33 17.55 -54.70
CA VAL A 105 0.08 18.00 -54.52
C VAL A 105 0.83 17.90 -55.82
N GLN A 106 0.69 16.81 -56.59
CA GLN A 106 1.40 16.62 -57.88
C GLN A 106 0.92 17.65 -58.91
N ALA A 107 -0.40 17.92 -59.02
CA ALA A 107 -0.92 18.91 -59.94
C ALA A 107 -0.40 20.33 -59.63
N LEU A 108 -0.49 20.74 -58.36
CA LEU A 108 -0.02 22.07 -57.94
C LEU A 108 1.50 22.20 -57.95
N ARG A 109 2.24 21.10 -57.86
CA ARG A 109 3.67 21.09 -58.10
C ARG A 109 4.01 21.43 -59.56
N ALA A 110 3.28 20.83 -60.53
CA ALA A 110 3.49 21.11 -61.92
C ALA A 110 3.19 22.58 -62.25
N ASP A 111 2.08 23.13 -61.69
CA ASP A 111 1.72 24.55 -61.85
C ASP A 111 2.79 25.48 -61.26
N ARG A 112 3.33 25.17 -60.07
CA ARG A 112 4.41 25.92 -59.45
C ARG A 112 5.68 25.90 -60.30
N ASP A 113 6.06 24.72 -60.84
CA ASP A 113 7.27 24.56 -61.64
C ASP A 113 7.18 25.32 -62.94
N LEU A 114 5.98 25.31 -63.59
CA LEU A 114 5.70 26.13 -64.78
C LEU A 114 5.82 27.64 -64.49
N ALA A 115 5.17 28.12 -63.42
CA ALA A 115 5.23 29.52 -63.03
C ALA A 115 6.65 29.99 -62.65
N ALA A 116 7.45 29.12 -62.03
CA ALA A 116 8.84 29.40 -61.70
C ALA A 116 9.71 29.47 -62.93
N ALA A 117 9.52 28.57 -63.92
CA ALA A 117 10.21 28.61 -65.20
C ALA A 117 9.88 29.86 -66.02
N GLU A 118 8.58 30.26 -66.04
CA GLU A 118 8.16 31.53 -66.65
C GLU A 118 8.86 32.74 -65.98
N LEU A 119 8.82 32.80 -64.65
CA LEU A 119 9.45 33.89 -63.88
C LEU A 119 10.97 33.98 -64.23
N ALA A 120 11.64 32.85 -64.28
CA ALA A 120 13.06 32.80 -64.65
C ALA A 120 13.34 33.40 -66.03
N ARG A 121 12.48 33.02 -67.02
CA ARG A 121 12.56 33.57 -68.39
C ARG A 121 12.31 35.09 -68.42
N TYR A 122 11.29 35.55 -67.75
CA TYR A 122 10.94 37.00 -67.71
C TYR A 122 12.01 37.82 -66.93
N ARG A 123 12.69 37.23 -65.97
CA ARG A 123 13.82 37.86 -65.26
C ARG A 123 15.00 38.18 -66.21
N GLU A 124 15.26 37.28 -67.17
CA GLU A 124 16.29 37.53 -68.20
C GLU A 124 15.86 38.60 -69.20
N LEU A 125 14.54 38.58 -69.60
CA LEU A 125 14.02 39.55 -70.59
C LEU A 125 13.96 40.96 -70.02
N VAL A 126 13.60 41.15 -68.76
CA VAL A 126 13.58 42.46 -68.10
C VAL A 126 15.00 43.00 -67.95
N GLY A 127 15.98 42.15 -67.62
CA GLY A 127 17.40 42.54 -67.56
C GLY A 127 17.94 43.03 -68.93
N LYS A 128 17.37 42.56 -70.07
CA LYS A 128 17.71 42.94 -71.40
C LYS A 128 16.81 44.08 -71.93
N GLN A 129 15.92 44.64 -71.06
CA GLN A 129 14.94 45.67 -71.37
C GLN A 129 13.93 45.30 -72.53
N LEU A 130 13.67 43.99 -72.70
CA LEU A 130 12.77 43.48 -73.75
C LEU A 130 11.27 43.37 -73.30
N VAL A 131 11.03 43.53 -71.98
CA VAL A 131 9.68 43.54 -71.37
C VAL A 131 9.57 44.63 -70.31
N SER A 132 8.32 45.06 -70.01
CA SER A 132 8.06 46.07 -69.00
C SER A 132 8.29 45.48 -67.54
N GLN A 133 8.66 46.35 -66.63
CA GLN A 133 8.78 46.04 -65.21
C GLN A 133 7.43 45.50 -64.66
N SER A 134 6.32 46.13 -65.06
CA SER A 134 4.98 45.71 -64.63
C SER A 134 4.66 44.24 -65.02
N LEU A 135 5.09 43.80 -66.21
CA LEU A 135 4.87 42.43 -66.70
C LEU A 135 5.74 41.45 -65.89
N PHE A 136 6.99 41.81 -65.60
CA PHE A 136 7.85 41.00 -64.69
C PHE A 136 7.28 40.87 -63.29
N ASP A 137 6.76 41.98 -62.71
CA ASP A 137 6.16 41.99 -61.38
C ASP A 137 4.88 41.13 -61.31
N SER A 138 4.10 41.13 -62.38
CA SER A 138 2.95 40.24 -62.54
C SER A 138 3.36 38.76 -62.56
N LYS A 139 4.41 38.39 -63.31
CA LYS A 139 4.92 37.01 -63.33
C LYS A 139 5.50 36.57 -61.99
N LYS A 140 6.15 37.49 -61.29
CA LYS A 140 6.64 37.27 -59.93
C LYS A 140 5.51 37.00 -58.94
N ALA A 141 4.42 37.76 -58.98
CA ALA A 141 3.25 37.56 -58.17
C ALA A 141 2.55 36.21 -58.48
N GLN A 142 2.47 35.83 -59.80
CA GLN A 142 1.93 34.53 -60.22
C GLN A 142 2.77 33.36 -59.67
N ALA A 143 4.10 33.43 -59.78
CA ALA A 143 4.99 32.39 -59.22
C ALA A 143 4.87 32.28 -57.70
N GLN A 144 4.76 33.40 -57.02
CA GLN A 144 4.56 33.44 -55.58
C GLN A 144 3.24 32.81 -55.16
N ALA A 145 2.15 33.12 -55.92
CA ALA A 145 0.82 32.55 -55.70
C ALA A 145 0.81 31.02 -55.94
N ALA A 146 1.43 30.53 -57.00
CA ALA A 146 1.56 29.10 -57.30
C ALA A 146 2.38 28.38 -56.21
N GLN A 147 3.45 28.98 -55.76
CA GLN A 147 4.25 28.44 -54.64
C GLN A 147 3.43 28.30 -53.35
N SER A 148 2.61 29.32 -53.04
CA SER A 148 1.77 29.29 -51.84
C SER A 148 0.69 28.20 -51.92
N ARG A 149 0.04 28.04 -53.12
CA ARG A 149 -0.95 26.96 -53.32
C ARG A 149 -0.33 25.55 -53.17
N TYR A 150 0.86 25.35 -53.74
CA TYR A 150 1.60 24.08 -53.58
C TYR A 150 1.90 23.80 -52.12
N GLN A 151 2.38 24.77 -51.33
CA GLN A 151 2.64 24.60 -49.91
C GLN A 151 1.37 24.25 -49.12
N GLN A 152 0.25 24.88 -49.46
CA GLN A 152 -1.06 24.56 -48.87
C GLN A 152 -1.46 23.10 -49.14
N ALA A 153 -1.31 22.63 -50.40
CA ALA A 153 -1.63 21.24 -50.74
C ALA A 153 -0.76 20.25 -50.04
N VAL A 154 0.57 20.52 -49.90
CA VAL A 154 1.48 19.69 -49.16
C VAL A 154 1.07 19.60 -47.68
N ALA A 155 0.68 20.69 -47.06
CA ALA A 155 0.19 20.69 -45.67
C ALA A 155 -1.09 19.85 -45.54
N GLN A 156 -2.06 19.97 -46.48
CA GLN A 156 -3.28 19.17 -46.48
C GLN A 156 -3.02 17.68 -46.67
N SER A 157 -2.11 17.28 -47.58
CA SER A 157 -1.72 15.89 -47.78
C SER A 157 -1.12 15.29 -46.50
N ARG A 158 -0.27 16.03 -45.77
CA ARG A 158 0.27 15.60 -44.47
C ARG A 158 -0.82 15.35 -43.42
N VAL A 159 -1.84 16.22 -43.37
CA VAL A 159 -2.99 16.03 -42.47
C VAL A 159 -3.69 14.71 -42.77
N ASN A 160 -3.99 14.42 -44.03
CA ASN A 160 -4.70 13.22 -44.47
C ASN A 160 -3.84 11.93 -44.18
N THR A 161 -2.55 12.00 -44.47
CA THR A 161 -1.59 10.89 -44.14
C THR A 161 -1.55 10.62 -42.61
N ASN A 162 -1.55 11.67 -41.79
CA ASN A 162 -1.60 11.51 -40.33
C ASN A 162 -2.92 10.85 -39.89
N GLN A 163 -4.08 11.26 -40.49
CA GLN A 163 -5.38 10.64 -40.19
C GLN A 163 -5.39 9.14 -40.51
N THR A 164 -4.81 8.72 -41.64
CA THR A 164 -4.66 7.30 -41.97
C THR A 164 -3.80 6.60 -40.97
N SER A 165 -2.69 7.20 -40.49
CA SER A 165 -1.83 6.63 -39.47
C SER A 165 -2.53 6.45 -38.10
N TYR A 166 -3.51 7.30 -37.79
CA TYR A 166 -4.30 7.24 -36.56
C TYR A 166 -5.36 6.12 -36.55
N ALA A 167 -5.62 5.51 -37.70
CA ALA A 167 -6.48 4.33 -37.84
C ALA A 167 -5.83 3.04 -37.32
N VAL A 168 -4.61 3.10 -36.77
CA VAL A 168 -3.87 1.94 -36.21
C VAL A 168 -3.48 2.23 -34.78
N ILE A 169 -3.85 1.33 -33.84
CA ILE A 169 -3.33 1.33 -32.49
C ILE A 169 -2.05 0.48 -32.45
N ARG A 170 -0.99 1.06 -31.89
CA ARG A 170 0.28 0.37 -31.62
C ARG A 170 0.62 0.42 -30.14
N ALA A 171 1.34 -0.59 -29.65
CA ALA A 171 1.89 -0.59 -28.31
C ALA A 171 2.99 0.50 -28.20
N PRO A 172 2.91 1.42 -27.23
CA PRO A 172 3.91 2.47 -27.06
C PRO A 172 5.27 1.94 -26.60
N VAL A 173 5.24 0.93 -25.74
CA VAL A 173 6.41 0.20 -25.18
C VAL A 173 6.05 -1.29 -25.08
N SER A 174 7.01 -2.13 -24.68
CA SER A 174 6.71 -3.54 -24.38
C SER A 174 5.87 -3.66 -23.12
N GLY A 175 4.92 -4.60 -23.08
CA GLY A 175 4.00 -4.76 -21.96
C GLY A 175 2.91 -5.80 -22.20
N VAL A 176 1.82 -5.69 -21.46
CA VAL A 176 0.69 -6.63 -21.48
C VAL A 176 -0.62 -5.87 -21.68
N ILE A 177 -1.53 -6.44 -22.45
CA ILE A 177 -2.91 -5.96 -22.55
C ILE A 177 -3.66 -6.44 -21.31
N SER A 178 -3.93 -5.54 -20.38
CA SER A 178 -4.65 -5.91 -19.13
C SER A 178 -6.14 -6.11 -19.36
N GLN A 179 -6.76 -5.28 -20.22
CA GLN A 179 -8.18 -5.39 -20.54
C GLN A 179 -8.44 -5.06 -22.00
N ARG A 180 -9.50 -5.66 -22.54
CA ARG A 180 -10.06 -5.38 -23.84
C ARG A 180 -11.45 -4.76 -23.63
N LEU A 181 -11.67 -3.56 -24.21
CA LEU A 181 -12.86 -2.74 -24.00
C LEU A 181 -13.71 -2.60 -25.28
N ALA A 182 -13.20 -3.07 -26.45
CA ALA A 182 -13.92 -3.04 -27.71
C ALA A 182 -13.61 -4.28 -28.57
N GLU A 183 -14.55 -4.59 -29.47
CA GLU A 183 -14.51 -5.80 -30.32
C GLU A 183 -14.30 -5.46 -31.79
N ALA A 184 -13.77 -6.41 -32.56
CA ALA A 184 -13.75 -6.33 -34.02
C ALA A 184 -15.18 -6.22 -34.57
N GLY A 185 -15.39 -5.35 -35.56
CA GLY A 185 -16.69 -5.04 -36.12
C GLY A 185 -17.44 -3.90 -35.43
N GLN A 186 -17.01 -3.50 -34.21
CA GLN A 186 -17.60 -2.37 -33.50
C GLN A 186 -17.18 -1.03 -34.10
N VAL A 187 -18.10 -0.07 -34.09
CA VAL A 187 -17.79 1.34 -34.43
C VAL A 187 -17.40 2.06 -33.15
N VAL A 188 -16.27 2.77 -33.18
CA VAL A 188 -15.72 3.50 -32.05
C VAL A 188 -15.52 4.98 -32.40
N SER A 189 -15.68 5.81 -31.39
CA SER A 189 -15.39 7.25 -31.50
C SER A 189 -13.91 7.54 -31.25
N ALA A 190 -13.42 8.68 -31.73
CA ALA A 190 -12.07 9.15 -31.38
C ALA A 190 -11.93 9.30 -29.87
N GLY A 191 -10.85 8.77 -29.29
CA GLY A 191 -10.59 8.80 -27.84
C GLY A 191 -11.32 7.73 -27.03
N GLN A 192 -12.21 6.95 -27.63
CA GLN A 192 -12.87 5.83 -26.93
C GLN A 192 -11.85 4.73 -26.60
N PRO A 193 -11.73 4.31 -25.32
CA PRO A 193 -10.79 3.24 -24.94
C PRO A 193 -11.11 1.91 -25.63
N VAL A 194 -10.08 1.29 -26.20
CA VAL A 194 -10.15 -0.03 -26.85
C VAL A 194 -9.40 -1.08 -26.04
N PHE A 195 -8.27 -0.72 -25.48
CA PHE A 195 -7.47 -1.56 -24.60
C PHE A 195 -7.03 -0.80 -23.37
N THR A 196 -6.91 -1.51 -22.24
CA THR A 196 -6.08 -1.08 -21.13
C THR A 196 -4.73 -1.79 -21.26
N PHE A 197 -3.67 -1.01 -21.34
CA PHE A 197 -2.30 -1.48 -21.54
C PHE A 197 -1.48 -1.20 -20.30
N ALA A 198 -0.77 -2.20 -19.82
CA ALA A 198 0.16 -2.15 -18.70
C ALA A 198 1.59 -2.32 -19.22
N ALA A 199 2.43 -1.29 -19.04
CA ALA A 199 3.83 -1.36 -19.43
C ALA A 199 4.61 -2.39 -18.59
N ASP A 200 5.58 -3.07 -19.23
CA ASP A 200 6.54 -3.90 -18.49
C ASP A 200 7.39 -3.00 -17.58
N GLY A 201 7.74 -3.49 -16.39
CA GLY A 201 8.59 -2.78 -15.44
C GLY A 201 8.08 -2.84 -14.01
N ALA A 202 8.30 -1.77 -13.26
CA ALA A 202 7.97 -1.71 -11.85
C ALA A 202 6.47 -1.85 -11.60
N ARG A 203 6.13 -2.55 -10.53
CA ARG A 203 4.76 -2.78 -10.08
C ARG A 203 4.55 -2.13 -8.72
N ASP A 204 3.34 -1.69 -8.49
CA ASP A 204 2.91 -1.11 -7.23
C ASP A 204 1.68 -1.86 -6.72
N VAL A 205 1.50 -1.89 -5.40
CA VAL A 205 0.22 -2.28 -4.81
C VAL A 205 -0.65 -1.05 -4.69
N ALA A 206 -1.81 -1.09 -5.33
CA ALA A 206 -2.84 -0.07 -5.17
C ALA A 206 -3.73 -0.45 -3.98
N ILE A 207 -3.81 0.41 -2.98
CA ILE A 207 -4.72 0.28 -1.84
C ILE A 207 -5.63 1.49 -1.76
N THR A 208 -6.74 1.33 -1.06
CA THR A 208 -7.65 2.42 -0.71
C THR A 208 -7.66 2.62 0.79
N VAL A 209 -7.53 3.86 1.22
CA VAL A 209 -7.43 4.22 2.63
C VAL A 209 -8.51 5.22 2.99
N ALA A 210 -9.27 4.95 4.06
CA ALA A 210 -10.29 5.86 4.55
C ALA A 210 -9.68 7.17 5.07
N GLU A 211 -10.40 8.27 4.93
CA GLU A 211 -9.98 9.64 5.31
C GLU A 211 -9.43 9.72 6.74
N GLN A 212 -10.03 9.00 7.68
CA GLN A 212 -9.61 8.98 9.10
C GLN A 212 -8.16 8.51 9.31
N HIS A 213 -7.59 7.74 8.40
CA HIS A 213 -6.22 7.22 8.48
C HIS A 213 -5.20 8.10 7.73
N LEU A 214 -5.68 9.01 6.88
CA LEU A 214 -4.84 9.87 6.05
C LEU A 214 -3.83 10.73 6.83
N PRO A 215 -4.19 11.33 8.00
CA PRO A 215 -3.24 12.17 8.75
C PRO A 215 -1.96 11.44 9.18
N ASN A 216 -2.02 10.11 9.28
CA ASN A 216 -0.91 9.27 9.73
C ASN A 216 -0.05 8.74 8.58
N LEU A 217 -0.41 9.05 7.32
CA LEU A 217 0.30 8.57 6.14
C LEU A 217 1.24 9.63 5.59
N ARG A 218 2.42 9.17 5.14
CA ARG A 218 3.42 10.01 4.48
C ARG A 218 4.00 9.27 3.29
N ALA A 219 4.25 9.97 2.19
CA ALA A 219 5.05 9.44 1.11
C ALA A 219 6.47 9.10 1.63
N GLY A 220 7.00 7.96 1.22
CA GLY A 220 8.27 7.41 1.71
C GLY A 220 8.15 6.59 3.00
N GLN A 221 6.97 6.55 3.66
CA GLN A 221 6.76 5.76 4.87
C GLN A 221 6.98 4.27 4.58
N PRO A 222 7.80 3.57 5.41
CA PRO A 222 8.02 2.13 5.24
C PRO A 222 6.76 1.34 5.59
N VAL A 223 6.52 0.30 4.81
CA VAL A 223 5.40 -0.64 4.97
C VAL A 223 5.88 -2.05 4.68
N LYS A 224 5.09 -3.04 5.06
CA LYS A 224 5.31 -4.43 4.68
C LYS A 224 4.21 -4.87 3.72
N VAL A 225 4.58 -5.62 2.69
CA VAL A 225 3.66 -6.12 1.67
C VAL A 225 3.69 -7.64 1.70
N GLU A 226 2.54 -8.27 1.71
CA GLU A 226 2.36 -9.71 1.59
C GLU A 226 1.45 -10.00 0.40
N LEU A 227 1.90 -10.85 -0.51
CA LEU A 227 1.10 -11.31 -1.64
C LEU A 227 0.23 -12.48 -1.22
N TRP A 228 -1.04 -12.48 -1.60
CA TRP A 228 -1.96 -13.57 -1.24
C TRP A 228 -1.51 -14.93 -1.75
N THR A 229 -0.81 -14.97 -2.89
CA THR A 229 -0.28 -16.20 -3.49
C THR A 229 1.00 -16.72 -2.83
N GLN A 230 1.61 -15.93 -1.93
CA GLN A 230 2.86 -16.25 -1.22
C GLN A 230 2.70 -15.96 0.26
N GLU A 231 1.71 -16.61 0.87
CA GLU A 231 1.37 -16.43 2.28
C GLU A 231 2.58 -16.68 3.18
N GLY A 232 2.82 -15.76 4.11
CA GLY A 232 3.98 -15.80 5.01
C GLY A 232 5.25 -15.15 4.45
N THR A 233 5.30 -14.81 3.16
CA THR A 233 6.43 -14.06 2.58
C THR A 233 6.12 -12.57 2.61
N VAL A 234 6.91 -11.83 3.37
CA VAL A 234 6.72 -10.39 3.57
C VAL A 234 7.83 -9.61 2.87
N TYR A 235 7.44 -8.72 1.99
CA TYR A 235 8.32 -7.83 1.24
C TYR A 235 8.42 -6.46 1.90
N ASP A 236 9.59 -5.87 1.86
CA ASP A 236 9.78 -4.48 2.25
C ASP A 236 9.24 -3.55 1.16
N GLY A 237 8.47 -2.56 1.59
CA GLY A 237 7.88 -1.59 0.69
C GLY A 237 7.82 -0.21 1.31
N LYS A 238 7.41 0.75 0.50
CA LYS A 238 7.19 2.14 0.94
C LYS A 238 6.01 2.75 0.22
N ILE A 239 5.33 3.66 0.88
CA ILE A 239 4.29 4.48 0.27
C ILE A 239 4.97 5.35 -0.78
N ARG A 240 4.61 5.18 -2.06
CA ARG A 240 5.14 5.98 -3.16
C ARG A 240 4.33 7.25 -3.37
N GLU A 241 3.01 7.11 -3.34
CA GLU A 241 2.08 8.17 -3.71
C GLU A 241 0.79 8.05 -2.91
N ILE A 242 0.25 9.20 -2.52
CA ILE A 242 -1.05 9.33 -1.85
C ILE A 242 -1.88 10.26 -2.74
N GLY A 243 -3.05 9.81 -3.17
CA GLY A 243 -3.97 10.60 -3.96
C GLY A 243 -4.33 11.91 -3.26
N ALA A 244 -4.36 13.00 -4.00
CA ALA A 244 -4.65 14.33 -3.45
C ALA A 244 -6.14 14.55 -3.15
N SER A 245 -7.03 13.72 -3.72
CA SER A 245 -8.48 13.81 -3.54
C SER A 245 -9.06 12.46 -3.14
N ALA A 246 -10.12 12.49 -2.35
CA ALA A 246 -10.92 11.31 -2.07
C ALA A 246 -11.80 10.96 -3.28
N ASP A 247 -12.04 9.69 -3.48
CA ASP A 247 -13.13 9.21 -4.30
C ASP A 247 -14.46 9.67 -3.72
N ALA A 248 -15.29 10.32 -4.52
CA ALA A 248 -16.52 10.97 -4.05
C ALA A 248 -17.57 9.98 -3.52
N LEU A 249 -17.56 8.74 -4.02
CA LEU A 249 -18.53 7.71 -3.65
C LEU A 249 -18.11 6.97 -2.38
N THR A 250 -16.85 6.56 -2.30
CA THR A 250 -16.33 5.72 -1.21
C THR A 250 -15.70 6.50 -0.07
N ARG A 251 -15.39 7.80 -0.28
CA ARG A 251 -14.64 8.67 0.64
C ARG A 251 -13.30 8.07 1.06
N THR A 252 -12.65 7.41 0.12
CA THR A 252 -11.33 6.82 0.33
C THR A 252 -10.30 7.46 -0.58
N TYR A 253 -9.06 7.44 -0.14
CA TYR A 253 -7.91 7.93 -0.90
C TYR A 253 -7.17 6.77 -1.54
N ALA A 254 -6.82 6.92 -2.82
CA ALA A 254 -5.96 5.97 -3.50
C ALA A 254 -4.51 6.14 -3.02
N VAL A 255 -3.88 5.05 -2.60
CA VAL A 255 -2.48 5.02 -2.18
C VAL A 255 -1.73 3.99 -3.00
N ARG A 256 -0.57 4.36 -3.51
CA ARG A 256 0.33 3.48 -4.26
C ARG A 256 1.53 3.11 -3.38
N VAL A 257 1.74 1.83 -3.23
CA VAL A 257 2.85 1.26 -2.46
C VAL A 257 3.79 0.57 -3.42
N THR A 258 5.05 1.00 -3.45
CA THR A 258 6.11 0.29 -4.16
C THR A 258 6.75 -0.73 -3.23
N PHE A 259 7.17 -1.86 -3.74
CA PHE A 259 7.85 -2.92 -2.98
C PHE A 259 8.93 -3.57 -3.84
N ASP A 260 9.90 -4.19 -3.19
CA ASP A 260 10.97 -4.90 -3.86
C ASP A 260 10.44 -6.25 -4.36
N ASP A 261 10.26 -6.34 -5.68
CA ASP A 261 9.77 -7.54 -6.34
C ASP A 261 10.86 -8.27 -7.15
N ALA A 262 12.11 -7.92 -6.92
CA ALA A 262 13.26 -8.40 -7.71
C ALA A 262 13.32 -9.94 -7.87
N ALA A 263 12.69 -10.68 -7.00
CA ALA A 263 12.60 -12.13 -7.05
C ALA A 263 11.17 -12.64 -7.25
N ALA A 264 10.16 -11.79 -7.19
CA ALA A 264 8.77 -12.20 -7.22
C ALA A 264 8.21 -12.13 -8.64
N VAL A 265 7.82 -13.26 -9.18
CA VAL A 265 6.97 -13.31 -10.39
C VAL A 265 5.57 -12.90 -9.97
N THR A 266 5.35 -11.59 -9.84
CA THR A 266 4.01 -11.06 -9.58
C THR A 266 3.24 -10.96 -10.88
N GLN A 267 1.96 -11.27 -10.84
CA GLN A 267 1.03 -11.04 -11.93
C GLN A 267 0.18 -9.80 -11.63
N LEU A 268 -0.18 -9.07 -12.67
CA LEU A 268 -1.13 -7.97 -12.55
C LEU A 268 -2.48 -8.51 -12.04
N GLY A 269 -3.15 -7.74 -11.17
CA GLY A 269 -4.41 -8.15 -10.58
C GLY A 269 -4.29 -9.07 -9.35
N GLN A 270 -3.08 -9.47 -8.93
CA GLN A 270 -2.91 -10.24 -7.70
C GLN A 270 -3.30 -9.43 -6.48
N SER A 271 -4.02 -10.09 -5.56
CA SER A 271 -4.35 -9.49 -4.26
C SER A 271 -3.12 -9.43 -3.35
N ALA A 272 -3.01 -8.34 -2.61
CA ALA A 272 -1.94 -8.12 -1.64
C ALA A 272 -2.51 -7.54 -0.33
N ARG A 273 -1.78 -7.73 0.76
CA ARG A 273 -2.00 -7.06 2.04
C ARG A 273 -0.84 -6.11 2.29
N VAL A 274 -1.17 -4.89 2.68
CA VAL A 274 -0.19 -3.89 3.09
C VAL A 274 -0.32 -3.65 4.58
N TYR A 275 0.75 -3.91 5.31
CA TYR A 275 0.84 -3.71 6.75
C TYR A 275 1.56 -2.39 7.01
N MET A 276 0.85 -1.47 7.65
CA MET A 276 1.39 -0.18 8.06
C MET A 276 1.52 -0.13 9.57
N ALA A 277 2.72 0.18 10.05
CA ALA A 277 2.94 0.39 11.47
C ALA A 277 2.13 1.62 11.91
N GLU A 278 1.35 1.51 12.97
CA GLU A 278 0.73 2.65 13.62
C GLU A 278 1.80 3.54 14.24
N SER A 279 1.90 4.78 13.76
CA SER A 279 2.77 5.79 14.37
C SER A 279 2.12 6.22 15.69
N GLY A 280 2.69 5.79 16.82
CA GLY A 280 2.20 6.16 18.16
C GLY A 280 3.13 5.59 19.23
N ASN A 281 3.09 6.20 20.42
CA ASN A 281 3.77 5.67 21.60
C ASN A 281 3.33 4.22 21.80
N GLN A 282 4.29 3.29 21.78
CA GLN A 282 3.99 1.88 22.01
C GLN A 282 3.37 1.75 23.41
N GLY A 283 2.08 1.46 23.44
CA GLY A 283 1.38 1.18 24.69
C GLY A 283 1.87 -0.14 25.29
N LEU A 284 1.40 -0.44 26.48
CA LEU A 284 1.59 -1.73 27.10
C LEU A 284 0.34 -2.59 26.91
N SER A 285 0.52 -3.84 26.52
CA SER A 285 -0.57 -4.81 26.41
C SER A 285 -0.79 -5.49 27.76
N VAL A 286 -2.03 -5.45 28.24
CA VAL A 286 -2.45 -6.16 29.44
C VAL A 286 -3.66 -7.06 29.14
N PRO A 287 -3.77 -8.25 29.72
CA PRO A 287 -4.97 -9.08 29.56
C PRO A 287 -6.22 -8.34 30.02
N LEU A 288 -7.36 -8.54 29.32
CA LEU A 288 -8.64 -7.92 29.73
C LEU A 288 -9.06 -8.33 31.15
N SER A 289 -8.71 -9.55 31.59
CA SER A 289 -8.99 -10.04 32.93
C SER A 289 -8.23 -9.30 34.04
N ALA A 290 -7.17 -8.56 33.72
CA ALA A 290 -6.42 -7.73 34.65
C ALA A 290 -7.05 -6.35 34.87
N LEU A 291 -7.98 -5.95 34.00
CA LEU A 291 -8.65 -4.66 34.13
C LEU A 291 -9.74 -4.69 35.21
N THR A 292 -9.76 -3.66 36.00
CA THR A 292 -10.80 -3.37 36.99
C THR A 292 -11.24 -1.92 36.85
N GLU A 293 -12.11 -1.45 37.68
CA GLU A 293 -12.60 -0.09 37.70
C GLU A 293 -12.23 0.61 39.02
N SER A 294 -11.89 1.89 38.92
CA SER A 294 -11.69 2.79 40.07
C SER A 294 -12.37 4.11 39.76
N ASN A 295 -13.41 4.46 40.51
CA ASN A 295 -14.17 5.72 40.35
C ASN A 295 -14.68 5.93 38.89
N GLY A 296 -15.26 4.90 38.27
CA GLY A 296 -15.77 4.97 36.90
C GLY A 296 -14.68 4.98 35.81
N LYS A 297 -13.40 4.77 36.18
CA LYS A 297 -12.29 4.75 35.22
C LYS A 297 -11.54 3.41 35.24
N PRO A 298 -10.98 2.98 34.10
CA PRO A 298 -10.17 1.77 34.05
C PRO A 298 -8.98 1.82 35.00
N ALA A 299 -8.73 0.70 35.69
CA ALA A 299 -7.63 0.56 36.63
C ALA A 299 -7.04 -0.85 36.56
N VAL A 300 -5.84 -1.03 37.08
CA VAL A 300 -5.18 -2.32 37.29
C VAL A 300 -4.64 -2.43 38.71
N TRP A 301 -4.47 -3.66 39.20
CA TRP A 301 -3.78 -3.93 40.44
C TRP A 301 -2.30 -4.16 40.16
N VAL A 302 -1.45 -3.27 40.64
CA VAL A 302 0.01 -3.39 40.57
C VAL A 302 0.54 -3.90 41.90
N ILE A 303 1.54 -4.78 41.85
CA ILE A 303 2.22 -5.25 43.04
C ILE A 303 3.40 -4.34 43.32
N GLY A 304 3.35 -3.65 44.45
CA GLY A 304 4.46 -2.83 44.96
C GLY A 304 5.69 -3.65 45.33
N ARG A 305 6.82 -2.98 45.48
CA ARG A 305 8.09 -3.61 45.92
C ARG A 305 7.99 -4.20 47.33
N ASP A 306 7.03 -3.80 48.12
CA ASP A 306 6.70 -4.27 49.43
C ASP A 306 5.77 -5.50 49.47
N GLY A 307 5.39 -6.01 48.28
CA GLY A 307 4.47 -7.14 48.13
C GLY A 307 3.01 -6.78 48.39
N ARG A 308 2.67 -5.50 48.44
CA ARG A 308 1.31 -5.03 48.63
C ARG A 308 0.67 -4.61 47.32
N LEU A 309 -0.63 -4.80 47.21
CA LEU A 309 -1.42 -4.38 46.07
C LEU A 309 -1.67 -2.88 46.12
N GLN A 310 -1.53 -2.24 44.96
CA GLN A 310 -1.89 -0.85 44.73
C GLN A 310 -2.83 -0.77 43.56
N LYS A 311 -4.01 -0.15 43.76
CA LYS A 311 -4.95 0.10 42.67
C LYS A 311 -4.52 1.34 41.92
N ARG A 312 -4.21 1.20 40.62
CA ARG A 312 -3.70 2.28 39.79
C ARG A 312 -4.59 2.50 38.58
N GLY A 313 -5.05 3.74 38.40
CA GLY A 313 -5.78 4.15 37.22
C GLY A 313 -4.92 4.12 35.96
N VAL A 314 -5.47 3.64 34.86
CA VAL A 314 -4.77 3.53 33.57
C VAL A 314 -5.59 4.17 32.45
N VAL A 315 -4.90 4.60 31.40
CA VAL A 315 -5.55 5.10 30.17
C VAL A 315 -5.52 4.00 29.13
N VAL A 316 -6.70 3.49 28.80
CA VAL A 316 -6.86 2.46 27.76
C VAL A 316 -7.06 3.16 26.42
N ARG A 317 -6.20 2.87 25.45
CA ARG A 317 -6.34 3.35 24.07
C ARG A 317 -7.30 2.48 23.27
N ARG A 318 -7.20 1.17 23.40
CA ARG A 318 -8.00 0.22 22.64
C ARG A 318 -8.24 -1.07 23.43
N TYR A 319 -9.46 -1.60 23.29
CA TYR A 319 -9.81 -2.93 23.76
C TYR A 319 -9.72 -3.90 22.58
N GLY A 320 -8.89 -4.93 22.70
CA GLY A 320 -8.78 -6.03 21.76
C GLY A 320 -9.61 -7.25 22.20
N ALA A 321 -9.51 -8.36 21.48
CA ALA A 321 -10.25 -9.58 21.80
C ALA A 321 -9.85 -10.24 23.13
N ARG A 322 -8.58 -10.14 23.54
CA ARG A 322 -8.03 -10.79 24.74
C ARG A 322 -7.21 -9.84 25.63
N SER A 323 -6.82 -8.69 25.12
CA SER A 323 -5.97 -7.72 25.79
C SER A 323 -6.42 -6.31 25.54
N ALA A 324 -6.04 -5.40 26.41
CA ALA A 324 -6.22 -3.97 26.24
C ALA A 324 -4.86 -3.28 26.11
N GLU A 325 -4.81 -2.22 25.33
CA GLU A 325 -3.63 -1.40 25.11
C GLU A 325 -3.67 -0.17 26.04
N ILE A 326 -2.67 -0.09 26.91
CA ILE A 326 -2.52 0.95 27.92
C ILE A 326 -1.48 1.96 27.46
N THR A 327 -1.81 3.24 27.42
CA THR A 327 -0.90 4.31 27.02
C THR A 327 -0.31 5.11 28.19
N ALA A 328 -0.94 5.06 29.35
CA ALA A 328 -0.47 5.75 30.54
C ALA A 328 -0.93 5.06 31.83
N GLY A 329 -0.20 5.26 32.93
CA GLY A 329 -0.53 4.74 34.25
C GLY A 329 0.18 3.43 34.61
N LEU A 330 0.92 2.82 33.68
CA LEU A 330 1.66 1.57 33.90
C LEU A 330 3.05 1.68 33.28
N ALA A 331 4.07 1.17 33.99
CA ALA A 331 5.42 1.12 33.46
C ALA A 331 5.71 -0.29 32.88
N GLN A 332 6.67 -0.35 31.99
CA GLN A 332 7.16 -1.61 31.43
C GLN A 332 7.76 -2.48 32.54
N ASN A 333 7.48 -3.79 32.50
CA ASN A 333 7.94 -4.78 33.49
C ASN A 333 7.31 -4.66 34.90
N GLU A 334 6.33 -3.81 35.12
CA GLU A 334 5.54 -3.86 36.36
C GLU A 334 4.69 -5.14 36.41
N TRP A 335 4.65 -5.75 37.60
CA TRP A 335 3.78 -6.90 37.84
C TRP A 335 2.36 -6.47 38.12
N ILE A 336 1.43 -6.99 37.36
CA ILE A 336 -0.01 -6.73 37.53
C ILE A 336 -0.74 -8.03 37.83
N VAL A 337 -1.83 -7.93 38.56
CA VAL A 337 -2.70 -9.08 38.81
C VAL A 337 -3.49 -9.38 37.53
N GLN A 338 -3.40 -10.63 37.07
CA GLN A 338 -4.04 -11.09 35.85
C GLN A 338 -5.47 -11.59 36.07
N ALA A 339 -5.77 -12.16 37.23
CA ALA A 339 -7.09 -12.75 37.51
C ALA A 339 -7.50 -12.53 38.97
N GLY A 340 -8.81 -12.56 39.24
CA GLY A 340 -9.37 -12.38 40.57
C GLY A 340 -9.42 -10.93 41.07
N VAL A 341 -9.30 -9.96 40.16
CA VAL A 341 -9.20 -8.52 40.42
C VAL A 341 -10.35 -7.92 41.24
N HIS A 342 -11.54 -8.55 41.23
CA HIS A 342 -12.73 -8.07 41.95
C HIS A 342 -12.73 -8.35 43.43
N LEU A 343 -11.87 -9.27 43.92
CA LEU A 343 -11.81 -9.74 45.29
C LEU A 343 -10.71 -9.08 46.12
N LEU A 344 -9.95 -8.16 45.53
CA LEU A 344 -8.75 -7.56 46.06
C LEU A 344 -9.02 -6.20 46.68
N ARG A 345 -8.23 -5.87 47.70
CA ARG A 345 -8.30 -4.58 48.41
C ARG A 345 -6.95 -3.85 48.31
N ASP A 346 -7.04 -2.54 48.33
CA ASP A 346 -5.85 -1.69 48.33
C ASP A 346 -5.02 -1.90 49.59
N GLY A 347 -3.70 -2.01 49.43
CA GLY A 347 -2.76 -2.33 50.55
C GLY A 347 -2.73 -3.80 51.00
N GLU A 348 -3.54 -4.69 50.40
CA GLU A 348 -3.57 -6.11 50.70
C GLU A 348 -2.21 -6.77 50.37
N SER A 349 -1.66 -7.54 51.35
CA SER A 349 -0.45 -8.32 51.12
C SER A 349 -0.80 -9.65 50.43
N VAL A 350 -0.16 -9.94 49.31
CA VAL A 350 -0.46 -11.11 48.47
C VAL A 350 0.77 -11.92 48.17
N ARG A 351 0.55 -13.17 47.77
CA ARG A 351 1.58 -14.07 47.24
C ARG A 351 1.41 -14.18 45.73
N ALA A 352 2.32 -13.55 44.98
CA ALA A 352 2.33 -13.57 43.54
C ALA A 352 2.78 -14.91 42.99
N VAL A 353 2.03 -15.46 42.02
CA VAL A 353 2.39 -16.66 41.27
C VAL A 353 2.21 -16.41 39.77
N ASP A 354 3.07 -17.07 38.97
CA ASP A 354 2.95 -17.07 37.52
C ASP A 354 1.88 -18.06 37.02
N ALA A 355 1.73 -18.17 35.72
CA ALA A 355 0.77 -19.08 35.08
C ALA A 355 1.07 -20.57 35.40
N ASP A 356 2.29 -20.91 35.76
CA ASP A 356 2.73 -22.27 36.16
C ASP A 356 2.65 -22.48 37.68
N ASN A 357 2.02 -21.55 38.42
CA ASN A 357 1.88 -21.55 39.85
C ASN A 357 3.20 -21.48 40.62
N ARG A 358 4.26 -20.91 39.99
CA ARG A 358 5.56 -20.69 40.63
C ARG A 358 5.57 -19.34 41.33
N PRO A 359 6.16 -19.23 42.54
CA PRO A 359 6.29 -17.96 43.24
C PRO A 359 7.10 -16.97 42.43
N VAL A 360 6.54 -15.76 42.21
CA VAL A 360 7.23 -14.67 41.55
C VAL A 360 7.86 -13.76 42.59
N ALA A 361 9.18 -13.59 42.51
CA ALA A 361 9.89 -12.62 43.32
C ALA A 361 9.65 -11.20 42.76
N VAL A 362 8.72 -10.46 43.33
CA VAL A 362 8.60 -9.02 43.09
C VAL A 362 9.81 -8.36 43.78
N ALA A 363 10.65 -7.64 43.03
CA ALA A 363 11.91 -7.05 43.54
C ALA A 363 11.64 -6.24 44.81
N GLY A 364 12.02 -6.79 45.96
CA GLY A 364 11.79 -6.24 47.31
C GLY A 364 11.47 -7.27 48.37
N THR A 365 10.99 -8.49 48.01
CA THR A 365 10.61 -9.55 48.99
C THR A 365 11.75 -10.52 49.37
N ALA A 366 12.98 -10.26 48.94
CA ALA A 366 14.14 -11.14 49.20
C ALA A 366 14.72 -10.99 50.63
N LYS A 367 13.91 -10.70 51.68
CA LYS A 367 14.42 -10.61 53.07
C LYS A 367 13.47 -11.26 54.08
N ALA A 368 13.04 -12.50 53.83
CA ALA A 368 12.37 -13.33 54.85
C ALA A 368 12.51 -14.81 54.55
N ALA A 369 13.75 -15.27 54.29
CA ALA A 369 14.12 -16.67 54.29
C ALA A 369 15.60 -16.78 54.65
N GLN A 370 15.93 -16.54 55.94
CA GLN A 370 17.07 -17.06 56.68
C GLN A 370 16.60 -17.54 58.04
#